data_deefb9ae5d10b9df6f3295cf1e17ce9b
#
_entry.id   deefb9ae5d10b9df6f3295cf1e17ce9b
#
_cell.length_a   1.000
_cell.length_b   1.000
_cell.length_c   1.000
_cell.angle_alpha   90.00
_cell.angle_beta   90.00
_cell.angle_gamma   90.00
#
_symmetry.space_group_name_H-M   'P 1'
#
loop_
_entity.id
_entity.type
_entity.pdbx_description
1 polymer ?
#
loop_
_entity_poly.entity_id
_entity_poly.type
_entity_poly.pdbx_seq_one_letter_code
_entity_poly.pdbx_strand_id
1 'polypeptide(L)'
;MKFFISLITTTFLLFSGSLLAGSHAKTIMLSTKGPGAGNPFWASVEAGAKDAAEEFGVNLIILSPPQESDVMAQVAQIEDQIAKGVDGIAIAPTDPNAVAPILDDAIASGVPVVYIDTNGINEGVTFIGTNNINGAALAAQYICDNVPAGSDVAILQGMITQTTGQHRAEGSHKGLEACGLNIVAELPANWDTAQGMSVTEDIITGN
;
A
#
# COMPACT_ATOMS: atom_id res chain seq x y z
N MET A 1 70.65 4.37 58.58
CA MET A 1 70.16 3.74 57.32
C MET A 1 68.69 3.99 57.27
N LYS A 2 68.22 5.02 56.50
CA LYS A 2 66.80 5.39 56.38
C LYS A 2 66.32 4.94 55.00
N PHE A 3 65.36 3.98 54.96
CA PHE A 3 64.75 3.52 53.76
C PHE A 3 63.57 4.48 53.40
N PHE A 4 63.63 5.14 52.25
CA PHE A 4 62.51 5.89 51.66
C PHE A 4 61.71 4.93 50.77
N ILE A 5 60.48 4.67 51.16
CA ILE A 5 59.52 3.95 50.32
C ILE A 5 58.76 4.99 49.50
N SER A 6 59.02 5.05 48.19
CA SER A 6 58.31 5.87 47.25
C SER A 6 57.03 5.17 46.83
N LEU A 7 55.85 5.76 47.16
CA LEU A 7 54.54 5.29 46.78
C LEU A 7 54.20 5.89 45.43
N ILE A 8 54.26 5.08 44.37
CA ILE A 8 53.80 5.49 43.02
C ILE A 8 52.27 5.28 42.95
N THR A 9 51.51 6.35 42.98
CA THR A 9 50.06 6.36 42.78
C THR A 9 49.77 6.39 41.29
N THR A 10 49.43 5.23 40.71
CA THR A 10 49.00 5.14 39.30
C THR A 10 47.55 5.58 39.20
N THR A 11 47.30 6.80 38.68
CA THR A 11 45.95 7.29 38.39
C THR A 11 45.47 6.67 37.10
N PHE A 12 44.52 5.75 37.22
CA PHE A 12 43.81 5.13 36.06
C PHE A 12 42.72 6.10 35.60
N LEU A 13 42.98 6.86 34.53
CA LEU A 13 41.98 7.68 33.87
C LEU A 13 41.04 6.74 33.11
N LEU A 14 39.85 6.49 33.66
CA LEU A 14 38.74 5.89 32.94
C LEU A 14 38.20 6.87 31.89
N PHE A 15 38.65 6.66 30.66
CA PHE A 15 38.08 7.36 29.50
C PHE A 15 36.73 6.73 29.23
N SER A 16 35.66 7.27 29.82
CA SER A 16 34.28 6.93 29.46
C SER A 16 33.99 7.51 28.08
N GLY A 17 34.36 6.79 27.03
CA GLY A 17 33.93 7.09 25.68
C GLY A 17 32.43 6.86 25.60
N SER A 18 31.63 7.94 25.68
CA SER A 18 30.23 7.87 25.26
C SER A 18 30.24 7.53 23.77
N LEU A 19 29.94 6.27 23.43
CA LEU A 19 29.53 5.90 22.10
C LEU A 19 28.24 6.70 21.83
N LEU A 20 28.37 7.86 21.18
CA LEU A 20 27.29 8.47 20.45
C LEU A 20 26.96 7.47 19.33
N ALA A 21 26.08 6.52 19.60
CA ALA A 21 25.38 5.81 18.57
C ALA A 21 24.57 6.90 17.83
N GLY A 22 25.13 7.40 16.75
CA GLY A 22 24.40 8.27 15.84
C GLY A 22 23.18 7.48 15.42
N SER A 23 21.98 7.89 15.86
CA SER A 23 20.74 7.33 15.34
C SER A 23 20.69 7.69 13.87
N HIS A 24 21.09 6.77 13.00
CA HIS A 24 20.77 6.92 11.58
C HIS A 24 19.25 7.02 11.48
N ALA A 25 18.78 8.07 10.81
CA ALA A 25 17.37 8.21 10.51
C ALA A 25 16.93 6.96 9.75
N LYS A 26 15.84 6.32 10.22
CA LYS A 26 15.32 5.13 9.56
C LYS A 26 14.87 5.45 8.15
N THR A 27 15.05 4.50 7.25
CA THR A 27 14.64 4.63 5.86
C THR A 27 13.37 3.78 5.64
N ILE A 28 12.28 4.43 5.28
CA ILE A 28 10.98 3.79 5.03
C ILE A 28 10.70 3.86 3.54
N MET A 29 10.32 2.72 2.96
CA MET A 29 9.82 2.63 1.59
C MET A 29 8.30 2.76 1.59
N LEU A 30 7.79 3.66 0.74
CA LEU A 30 6.40 3.66 0.29
C LEU A 30 6.35 3.09 -1.13
N SER A 31 5.68 1.95 -1.31
CA SER A 31 5.44 1.33 -2.60
C SER A 31 3.97 1.47 -2.99
N THR A 32 3.70 2.34 -3.96
CA THR A 32 2.35 2.54 -4.51
C THR A 32 2.14 1.70 -5.76
N LYS A 33 0.89 1.57 -6.23
CA LYS A 33 0.58 0.80 -7.46
C LYS A 33 0.85 1.60 -8.74
N GLY A 34 0.94 2.91 -8.63
CA GLY A 34 1.23 3.81 -9.74
C GLY A 34 1.71 5.17 -9.23
N PRO A 35 2.27 6.01 -10.11
CA PRO A 35 2.80 7.31 -9.73
C PRO A 35 1.70 8.29 -9.34
N GLY A 36 1.99 9.20 -8.39
CA GLY A 36 1.12 10.33 -8.04
C GLY A 36 0.92 11.31 -9.19
N ALA A 37 1.87 11.38 -10.13
CA ALA A 37 1.74 12.21 -11.32
C ALA A 37 0.57 11.73 -12.20
N GLY A 38 -0.46 12.56 -12.33
CA GLY A 38 -1.65 12.24 -13.11
C GLY A 38 -2.71 11.40 -12.36
N ASN A 39 -2.45 10.99 -11.13
CA ASN A 39 -3.41 10.27 -10.29
C ASN A 39 -3.58 10.99 -8.94
N PRO A 40 -4.69 11.74 -8.73
CA PRO A 40 -4.92 12.51 -7.50
C PRO A 40 -4.94 11.66 -6.23
N PHE A 41 -5.37 10.39 -6.32
CA PHE A 41 -5.37 9.49 -5.17
C PHE A 41 -3.94 9.19 -4.71
N TRP A 42 -3.06 8.73 -5.61
CA TRP A 42 -1.68 8.44 -5.27
C TRP A 42 -0.91 9.70 -4.89
N ALA A 43 -1.19 10.85 -5.53
CA ALA A 43 -0.61 12.14 -5.14
C ALA A 43 -0.93 12.49 -3.68
N SER A 44 -2.16 12.22 -3.22
CA SER A 44 -2.55 12.45 -1.82
C SER A 44 -1.86 11.49 -0.85
N VAL A 45 -1.71 10.21 -1.23
CA VAL A 45 -0.97 9.22 -0.43
C VAL A 45 0.50 9.61 -0.29
N GLU A 46 1.14 10.01 -1.40
CA GLU A 46 2.53 10.48 -1.38
C GLU A 46 2.72 11.75 -0.54
N ALA A 47 1.77 12.69 -0.59
CA ALA A 47 1.81 13.90 0.22
C ALA A 47 1.73 13.56 1.72
N GLY A 48 0.76 12.75 2.14
CA GLY A 48 0.65 12.32 3.54
C GLY A 48 1.86 11.54 4.04
N ALA A 49 2.49 10.73 3.18
CA ALA A 49 3.72 10.03 3.54
C ALA A 49 4.92 10.99 3.73
N LYS A 50 5.01 12.05 2.92
CA LYS A 50 6.04 13.09 3.07
C LYS A 50 5.86 13.86 4.36
N ASP A 51 4.62 14.26 4.68
CA ASP A 51 4.30 14.95 5.94
C ASP A 51 4.66 14.07 7.16
N ALA A 52 4.31 12.78 7.12
CA ALA A 52 4.68 11.84 8.18
C ALA A 52 6.20 11.64 8.28
N ALA A 53 6.90 11.57 7.17
CA ALA A 53 8.36 11.43 7.17
C ALA A 53 9.06 12.63 7.80
N GLU A 54 8.56 13.85 7.55
CA GLU A 54 9.03 15.08 8.19
C GLU A 54 8.73 15.07 9.70
N GLU A 55 7.50 14.70 10.08
CA GLU A 55 7.07 14.65 11.48
C GLU A 55 7.90 13.66 12.30
N PHE A 56 8.16 12.47 11.76
CA PHE A 56 8.89 11.41 12.46
C PHE A 56 10.40 11.42 12.24
N GLY A 57 10.93 12.31 11.41
CA GLY A 57 12.36 12.42 11.13
C GLY A 57 12.94 11.18 10.46
N VAL A 58 12.21 10.57 9.54
CA VAL A 58 12.64 9.39 8.78
C VAL A 58 12.98 9.74 7.33
N ASN A 59 13.86 8.97 6.71
CA ASN A 59 14.09 9.05 5.27
C ASN A 59 12.95 8.30 4.56
N LEU A 60 12.30 8.95 3.60
CA LEU A 60 11.23 8.35 2.81
C LEU A 60 11.71 8.09 1.37
N ILE A 61 11.52 6.85 0.92
CA ILE A 61 11.70 6.43 -0.47
C ILE A 61 10.32 6.13 -1.03
N ILE A 62 9.90 6.85 -2.07
CA ILE A 62 8.63 6.59 -2.77
C ILE A 62 8.95 5.92 -4.09
N LEU A 63 8.42 4.74 -4.31
CA LEU A 63 8.55 3.98 -5.55
C LEU A 63 7.18 3.52 -6.04
N SER A 64 7.02 3.56 -7.34
CA SER A 64 5.83 3.04 -8.02
C SER A 64 6.22 2.40 -9.34
N PRO A 65 5.53 1.35 -9.80
CA PRO A 65 5.64 0.90 -11.17
C PRO A 65 5.08 1.98 -12.12
N PRO A 66 5.48 1.99 -13.40
CA PRO A 66 4.95 2.93 -14.38
C PRO A 66 3.43 2.85 -14.55
N GLN A 67 2.86 1.64 -14.42
CA GLN A 67 1.43 1.35 -14.48
C GLN A 67 1.06 0.32 -13.41
N GLU A 68 -0.20 0.31 -12.98
CA GLU A 68 -0.70 -0.65 -11.98
C GLU A 68 -0.67 -2.11 -12.46
N SER A 69 -0.55 -2.35 -13.77
CA SER A 69 -0.35 -3.67 -14.37
C SER A 69 1.09 -4.18 -14.34
N ASP A 70 2.06 -3.32 -14.04
CA ASP A 70 3.50 -3.67 -14.09
C ASP A 70 3.96 -4.35 -12.78
N VAL A 71 3.38 -5.52 -12.51
CA VAL A 71 3.60 -6.29 -11.28
C VAL A 71 5.08 -6.57 -11.02
N MET A 72 5.81 -7.02 -12.05
CA MET A 72 7.22 -7.38 -11.90
C MET A 72 8.12 -6.16 -11.64
N ALA A 73 7.72 -4.98 -12.09
CA ALA A 73 8.44 -3.75 -11.74
C ALA A 73 8.32 -3.44 -10.24
N GLN A 74 7.13 -3.64 -9.64
CA GLN A 74 6.96 -3.46 -8.19
C GLN A 74 7.79 -4.49 -7.40
N VAL A 75 7.75 -5.77 -7.78
CA VAL A 75 8.56 -6.82 -7.13
C VAL A 75 10.04 -6.46 -7.16
N ALA A 76 10.59 -6.11 -8.33
CA ALA A 76 12.00 -5.73 -8.46
C ALA A 76 12.38 -4.49 -7.62
N GLN A 77 11.47 -3.51 -7.50
CA GLN A 77 11.68 -2.34 -6.64
C GLN A 77 11.76 -2.72 -5.16
N ILE A 78 10.92 -3.65 -4.71
CA ILE A 78 10.93 -4.14 -3.32
C ILE A 78 12.23 -4.91 -3.04
N GLU A 79 12.61 -5.84 -3.91
CA GLU A 79 13.86 -6.60 -3.81
C GLU A 79 15.08 -5.67 -3.70
N ASP A 80 15.16 -4.66 -4.54
CA ASP A 80 16.25 -3.68 -4.54
C ASP A 80 16.32 -2.90 -3.21
N GLN A 81 15.18 -2.49 -2.65
CA GLN A 81 15.18 -1.74 -1.39
C GLN A 81 15.48 -2.63 -0.17
N ILE A 82 15.02 -3.87 -0.17
CA ILE A 82 15.42 -4.85 0.86
C ILE A 82 16.93 -5.08 0.82
N ALA A 83 17.50 -5.28 -0.37
CA ALA A 83 18.94 -5.44 -0.56
C ALA A 83 19.76 -4.21 -0.12
N LYS A 84 19.18 -3.01 -0.19
CA LYS A 84 19.77 -1.75 0.30
C LYS A 84 19.60 -1.52 1.78
N GLY A 85 18.87 -2.38 2.48
CA GLY A 85 18.69 -2.31 3.93
C GLY A 85 17.63 -1.31 4.37
N VAL A 86 16.48 -1.25 3.67
CA VAL A 86 15.31 -0.46 4.12
C VAL A 86 14.84 -0.93 5.50
N ASP A 87 14.45 0.02 6.36
CA ASP A 87 14.04 -0.25 7.75
C ASP A 87 12.56 -0.57 7.91
N GLY A 88 11.75 -0.33 6.88
CA GLY A 88 10.30 -0.63 6.89
C GLY A 88 9.66 -0.38 5.55
N ILE A 89 8.56 -1.07 5.26
CA ILE A 89 7.86 -1.04 3.98
C ILE A 89 6.37 -0.78 4.21
N ALA A 90 5.86 0.30 3.60
CA ALA A 90 4.43 0.53 3.41
C ALA A 90 4.11 0.25 1.93
N ILE A 91 3.18 -0.67 1.66
CA ILE A 91 2.92 -1.14 0.29
C ILE A 91 1.43 -1.25 -0.02
N ALA A 92 1.07 -0.77 -1.22
CA ALA A 92 -0.15 -1.14 -1.92
C ALA A 92 0.21 -2.17 -3.02
N PRO A 93 -0.10 -3.46 -2.83
CA PRO A 93 0.26 -4.48 -3.82
C PRO A 93 -0.44 -4.28 -5.16
N THR A 94 0.32 -4.31 -6.26
CA THR A 94 -0.25 -4.41 -7.62
C THR A 94 -0.88 -5.78 -7.85
N ASP A 95 -0.23 -6.83 -7.32
CA ASP A 95 -0.75 -8.20 -7.22
C ASP A 95 -0.32 -8.79 -5.88
N PRO A 96 -1.28 -9.06 -4.95
CA PRO A 96 -0.99 -9.60 -3.64
C PRO A 96 -0.23 -10.92 -3.64
N ASN A 97 -0.49 -11.79 -4.62
CA ASN A 97 0.18 -13.09 -4.71
C ASN A 97 1.63 -12.95 -5.19
N ALA A 98 1.87 -12.05 -6.13
CA ALA A 98 3.20 -11.86 -6.70
C ALA A 98 4.18 -11.23 -5.70
N VAL A 99 3.71 -10.31 -4.84
CA VAL A 99 4.59 -9.65 -3.85
C VAL A 99 4.73 -10.45 -2.55
N ALA A 100 3.83 -11.40 -2.27
CA ALA A 100 3.82 -12.11 -0.99
C ALA A 100 5.16 -12.80 -0.66
N PRO A 101 5.84 -13.54 -1.55
CA PRO A 101 7.08 -14.22 -1.20
C PRO A 101 8.20 -13.25 -0.76
N ILE A 102 8.38 -12.14 -1.47
CA ILE A 102 9.43 -11.17 -1.13
C ILE A 102 9.11 -10.41 0.16
N LEU A 103 7.83 -10.21 0.47
CA LEU A 103 7.41 -9.60 1.74
C LEU A 103 7.58 -10.56 2.91
N ASP A 104 7.36 -11.87 2.72
CA ASP A 104 7.68 -12.88 3.75
C ASP A 104 9.17 -12.88 4.07
N ASP A 105 10.04 -12.81 3.06
CA ASP A 105 11.49 -12.72 3.23
C ASP A 105 11.89 -11.44 3.98
N ALA A 106 11.27 -10.30 3.68
CA ALA A 106 11.48 -9.04 4.38
C ALA A 106 11.09 -9.15 5.86
N ILE A 107 9.90 -9.69 6.15
CA ILE A 107 9.38 -9.88 7.51
C ILE A 107 10.28 -10.84 8.30
N ALA A 108 10.68 -11.96 7.69
CA ALA A 108 11.59 -12.93 8.31
C ALA A 108 12.97 -12.32 8.62
N SER A 109 13.41 -11.33 7.83
CA SER A 109 14.64 -10.56 8.06
C SER A 109 14.48 -9.43 9.07
N GLY A 110 13.27 -9.24 9.64
CA GLY A 110 13.00 -8.23 10.66
C GLY A 110 12.59 -6.86 10.10
N VAL A 111 12.29 -6.74 8.81
CA VAL A 111 11.76 -5.53 8.18
C VAL A 111 10.24 -5.49 8.36
N PRO A 112 9.68 -4.56 9.13
CA PRO A 112 8.24 -4.44 9.31
C PRO A 112 7.56 -4.03 7.99
N VAL A 113 6.41 -4.64 7.73
CA VAL A 113 5.57 -4.37 6.56
C VAL A 113 4.18 -3.93 7.01
N VAL A 114 3.60 -2.97 6.29
CA VAL A 114 2.21 -2.54 6.43
C VAL A 114 1.57 -2.44 5.05
N TYR A 115 0.37 -2.99 4.91
CA TYR A 115 -0.44 -2.80 3.72
C TYR A 115 -1.22 -1.50 3.78
N ILE A 116 -1.25 -0.78 2.67
CA ILE A 116 -2.06 0.43 2.48
C ILE A 116 -2.98 0.25 1.28
N ASP A 117 -4.16 0.87 1.28
CA ASP A 117 -5.15 0.83 0.19
C ASP A 117 -5.59 -0.59 -0.24
N THR A 118 -4.65 -1.41 -0.68
CA THR A 118 -4.88 -2.79 -1.14
C THR A 118 -4.30 -3.77 -0.15
N ASN A 119 -5.13 -4.68 0.37
CA ASN A 119 -4.66 -5.70 1.29
C ASN A 119 -3.87 -6.80 0.55
N GLY A 120 -2.83 -7.31 1.22
CA GLY A 120 -2.08 -8.47 0.78
C GLY A 120 -2.59 -9.77 1.41
N ILE A 121 -1.81 -10.84 1.24
CA ILE A 121 -2.15 -12.19 1.74
C ILE A 121 -1.22 -12.68 2.87
N ASN A 122 -0.16 -11.95 3.20
CA ASN A 122 0.78 -12.35 4.26
C ASN A 122 0.10 -12.21 5.64
N GLU A 123 0.16 -13.27 6.44
CA GLU A 123 -0.50 -13.33 7.74
C GLU A 123 0.15 -12.34 8.75
N GLY A 124 -0.69 -11.75 9.58
CA GLY A 124 -0.23 -10.85 10.66
C GLY A 124 0.19 -9.45 10.21
N VAL A 125 0.17 -9.16 8.92
CA VAL A 125 0.48 -7.82 8.40
C VAL A 125 -0.70 -6.89 8.60
N THR A 126 -0.45 -5.73 9.20
CA THR A 126 -1.48 -4.69 9.41
C THR A 126 -1.92 -4.09 8.08
N PHE A 127 -3.24 -3.96 7.90
CA PHE A 127 -3.83 -3.28 6.75
C PHE A 127 -4.42 -1.92 7.17
N ILE A 128 -4.10 -0.89 6.42
CA ILE A 128 -4.62 0.48 6.57
C ILE A 128 -5.31 0.85 5.26
N GLY A 129 -6.63 0.87 5.26
CA GLY A 129 -7.40 1.16 4.06
C GLY A 129 -8.90 1.14 4.28
N THR A 130 -9.63 1.29 3.19
CA THR A 130 -11.09 1.28 3.18
C THR A 130 -11.62 -0.16 3.29
N ASN A 131 -12.71 -0.35 4.04
CA ASN A 131 -13.53 -1.56 3.89
C ASN A 131 -14.29 -1.47 2.56
N ASN A 132 -13.67 -2.02 1.51
CA ASN A 132 -14.16 -1.88 0.14
C ASN A 132 -15.49 -2.58 -0.12
N ILE A 133 -15.80 -3.69 0.58
CA ILE A 133 -17.10 -4.35 0.49
C ILE A 133 -18.20 -3.42 1.01
N ASN A 134 -18.03 -2.88 2.21
CA ASN A 134 -19.00 -1.97 2.80
C ASN A 134 -19.13 -0.66 2.01
N GLY A 135 -18.01 -0.10 1.56
CA GLY A 135 -18.01 1.13 0.76
C GLY A 135 -18.77 0.97 -0.56
N ALA A 136 -18.56 -0.13 -1.27
CA ALA A 136 -19.28 -0.44 -2.49
C ALA A 136 -20.77 -0.74 -2.25
N ALA A 137 -21.10 -1.43 -1.16
CA ALA A 137 -22.50 -1.66 -0.78
C ALA A 137 -23.24 -0.33 -0.46
N LEU A 138 -22.56 0.64 0.18
CA LEU A 138 -23.13 1.98 0.38
C LEU A 138 -23.34 2.74 -0.93
N ALA A 139 -22.42 2.63 -1.89
CA ALA A 139 -22.59 3.21 -3.21
C ALA A 139 -23.76 2.56 -3.96
N ALA A 140 -23.89 1.23 -3.89
CA ALA A 140 -25.02 0.50 -4.45
C ALA A 140 -26.35 0.93 -3.80
N GLN A 141 -26.39 1.12 -2.48
CA GLN A 141 -27.59 1.62 -1.78
C GLN A 141 -28.01 2.99 -2.33
N TYR A 142 -27.06 3.90 -2.57
CA TYR A 142 -27.37 5.19 -3.16
C TYR A 142 -28.02 5.04 -4.54
N ILE A 143 -27.56 4.10 -5.37
CA ILE A 143 -28.19 3.81 -6.68
C ILE A 143 -29.59 3.27 -6.45
N CYS A 144 -29.79 2.33 -5.54
CA CYS A 144 -31.11 1.76 -5.20
C CYS A 144 -32.13 2.84 -4.79
N ASP A 145 -31.66 3.84 -4.04
CA ASP A 145 -32.53 4.93 -3.57
C ASP A 145 -32.91 5.94 -4.68
N ASN A 146 -32.18 5.94 -5.80
CA ASN A 146 -32.32 6.94 -6.85
C ASN A 146 -32.80 6.40 -8.21
N VAL A 147 -32.87 5.06 -8.38
CA VAL A 147 -33.39 4.44 -9.60
C VAL A 147 -34.53 3.47 -9.27
N PRO A 148 -35.56 3.32 -10.19
CA PRO A 148 -36.65 2.40 -9.95
C PRO A 148 -36.18 0.96 -9.81
N ALA A 149 -36.86 0.17 -8.97
CA ALA A 149 -36.60 -1.27 -8.86
C ALA A 149 -36.81 -1.95 -10.22
N GLY A 150 -35.98 -2.93 -10.55
CA GLY A 150 -35.97 -3.60 -11.84
C GLY A 150 -35.26 -2.84 -12.96
N SER A 151 -34.64 -1.69 -12.66
CA SER A 151 -33.79 -0.98 -13.62
C SER A 151 -32.53 -1.77 -13.94
N ASP A 152 -32.05 -1.62 -15.16
CA ASP A 152 -30.79 -2.19 -15.61
C ASP A 152 -29.61 -1.32 -15.16
N VAL A 153 -28.58 -1.97 -14.62
CA VAL A 153 -27.35 -1.32 -14.15
C VAL A 153 -26.14 -2.11 -14.64
N ALA A 154 -24.98 -1.46 -14.68
CA ALA A 154 -23.72 -2.09 -15.02
C ALA A 154 -22.65 -1.82 -13.97
N ILE A 155 -21.69 -2.73 -13.84
CA ILE A 155 -20.52 -2.61 -12.97
C ILE A 155 -19.28 -2.45 -13.84
N LEU A 156 -18.57 -1.34 -13.67
CA LEU A 156 -17.23 -1.13 -14.21
C LEU A 156 -16.23 -1.59 -13.16
N GLN A 157 -15.58 -2.72 -13.42
CA GLN A 157 -14.65 -3.31 -12.46
C GLN A 157 -13.27 -2.65 -12.52
N GLY A 158 -12.63 -2.57 -11.36
CA GLY A 158 -11.19 -2.37 -11.29
C GLY A 158 -10.41 -3.63 -11.69
N MET A 159 -9.11 -3.66 -11.38
CA MET A 159 -8.28 -4.83 -11.64
C MET A 159 -8.71 -6.01 -10.73
N ILE A 160 -9.13 -7.11 -11.35
CA ILE A 160 -9.63 -8.30 -10.64
C ILE A 160 -8.54 -9.08 -9.90
N THR A 161 -7.26 -8.83 -10.19
CA THR A 161 -6.12 -9.40 -9.45
C THR A 161 -5.90 -8.71 -8.10
N GLN A 162 -6.49 -7.53 -7.90
CA GLN A 162 -6.36 -6.73 -6.69
C GLN A 162 -7.54 -6.96 -5.74
N THR A 163 -7.27 -7.11 -4.45
CA THR A 163 -8.32 -7.26 -3.42
C THR A 163 -9.28 -6.07 -3.38
N THR A 164 -8.82 -4.85 -3.67
CA THR A 164 -9.67 -3.67 -3.82
C THR A 164 -10.71 -3.83 -4.93
N GLY A 165 -10.32 -4.36 -6.09
CA GLY A 165 -11.24 -4.63 -7.21
C GLY A 165 -12.27 -5.70 -6.85
N GLN A 166 -11.81 -6.82 -6.32
CA GLN A 166 -12.66 -7.94 -5.90
C GLN A 166 -13.69 -7.53 -4.85
N HIS A 167 -13.26 -6.86 -3.79
CA HIS A 167 -14.14 -6.43 -2.70
C HIS A 167 -15.16 -5.38 -3.14
N ARG A 168 -14.80 -4.47 -4.07
CA ARG A 168 -15.76 -3.50 -4.61
C ARG A 168 -16.78 -4.17 -5.51
N ALA A 169 -16.39 -5.15 -6.33
CA ALA A 169 -17.33 -5.95 -7.11
C ALA A 169 -18.29 -6.71 -6.19
N GLU A 170 -17.79 -7.41 -5.17
CA GLU A 170 -18.60 -8.14 -4.18
C GLU A 170 -19.60 -7.22 -3.48
N GLY A 171 -19.16 -6.07 -2.99
CA GLY A 171 -20.04 -5.10 -2.32
C GLY A 171 -21.09 -4.52 -3.24
N SER A 172 -20.75 -4.27 -4.52
CA SER A 172 -21.69 -3.79 -5.54
C SER A 172 -22.78 -4.82 -5.83
N HIS A 173 -22.41 -6.06 -6.10
CA HIS A 173 -23.36 -7.16 -6.27
C HIS A 173 -24.31 -7.26 -5.09
N LYS A 174 -23.75 -7.38 -3.90
CA LYS A 174 -24.53 -7.52 -2.66
C LYS A 174 -25.55 -6.40 -2.48
N GLY A 175 -25.17 -5.15 -2.80
CA GLY A 175 -26.05 -4.00 -2.66
C GLY A 175 -27.11 -3.91 -3.75
N LEU A 176 -26.72 -4.05 -5.02
CA LEU A 176 -27.62 -3.90 -6.17
C LEU A 176 -28.68 -5.02 -6.24
N GLU A 177 -28.27 -6.27 -6.00
CA GLU A 177 -29.17 -7.42 -5.97
C GLU A 177 -30.18 -7.33 -4.81
N ALA A 178 -29.77 -6.81 -3.67
CA ALA A 178 -30.65 -6.69 -2.50
C ALA A 178 -31.84 -5.76 -2.74
N CYS A 179 -31.74 -4.79 -3.64
CA CYS A 179 -32.82 -3.87 -4.01
C CYS A 179 -33.51 -4.22 -5.35
N GLY A 180 -33.19 -5.36 -5.95
CA GLY A 180 -33.86 -5.87 -7.13
C GLY A 180 -33.51 -5.15 -8.42
N LEU A 181 -32.29 -4.61 -8.54
CA LEU A 181 -31.76 -4.08 -9.79
C LEU A 181 -31.16 -5.21 -10.65
N ASN A 182 -31.24 -5.06 -11.97
CA ASN A 182 -30.71 -6.05 -12.91
C ASN A 182 -29.28 -5.65 -13.31
N ILE A 183 -28.27 -6.47 -12.93
CA ILE A 183 -26.90 -6.26 -13.40
C ILE A 183 -26.81 -6.86 -14.81
N VAL A 184 -26.88 -6.02 -15.84
CA VAL A 184 -26.87 -6.43 -17.26
C VAL A 184 -25.47 -6.55 -17.84
N ALA A 185 -24.49 -5.92 -17.24
CA ALA A 185 -23.08 -6.02 -17.64
C ALA A 185 -22.14 -5.82 -16.44
N GLU A 186 -21.02 -6.53 -16.48
CA GLU A 186 -19.91 -6.36 -15.56
C GLU A 186 -18.62 -6.53 -16.34
N LEU A 187 -17.89 -5.43 -16.55
CA LEU A 187 -16.73 -5.41 -17.43
C LEU A 187 -15.54 -4.68 -16.78
N PRO A 188 -14.30 -5.14 -17.04
CA PRO A 188 -13.10 -4.55 -16.45
C PRO A 188 -12.77 -3.21 -17.12
N ALA A 189 -12.64 -2.16 -16.30
CA ALA A 189 -12.09 -0.86 -16.66
C ALA A 189 -10.67 -0.64 -16.10
N ASN A 190 -10.18 -1.57 -15.27
CA ASN A 190 -8.79 -1.69 -14.80
C ASN A 190 -8.20 -0.40 -14.19
N TRP A 191 -9.01 0.43 -13.54
CA TRP A 191 -8.66 1.76 -13.01
C TRP A 191 -8.20 2.76 -14.08
N ASP A 192 -8.40 2.47 -15.37
CA ASP A 192 -8.02 3.31 -16.49
C ASP A 192 -9.22 4.12 -17.00
N THR A 193 -9.08 5.45 -17.09
CA THR A 193 -10.16 6.35 -17.49
C THR A 193 -10.58 6.16 -18.94
N ALA A 194 -9.61 5.92 -19.85
CA ALA A 194 -9.91 5.73 -21.27
C ALA A 194 -10.61 4.39 -21.52
N GLN A 195 -10.15 3.34 -20.82
CA GLN A 195 -10.80 2.03 -20.86
C GLN A 195 -12.20 2.09 -20.24
N GLY A 196 -12.37 2.81 -19.12
CA GLY A 196 -13.68 3.02 -18.50
C GLY A 196 -14.67 3.71 -19.46
N MET A 197 -14.21 4.70 -20.24
CA MET A 197 -15.02 5.36 -21.25
C MET A 197 -15.41 4.38 -22.37
N SER A 198 -14.46 3.66 -22.94
CA SER A 198 -14.73 2.69 -24.02
C SER A 198 -15.70 1.60 -23.60
N VAL A 199 -15.47 1.01 -22.42
CA VAL A 199 -16.35 -0.03 -21.86
C VAL A 199 -17.77 0.51 -21.62
N THR A 200 -17.90 1.75 -21.16
CA THR A 200 -19.20 2.40 -20.99
C THR A 200 -19.93 2.57 -22.31
N GLU A 201 -19.24 3.02 -23.36
CA GLU A 201 -19.79 3.14 -24.71
C GLU A 201 -20.26 1.80 -25.27
N ASP A 202 -19.48 0.73 -25.07
CA ASP A 202 -19.82 -0.63 -25.48
C ASP A 202 -21.10 -1.14 -24.77
N ILE A 203 -21.22 -0.90 -23.46
CA ILE A 203 -22.39 -1.27 -22.68
C ILE A 203 -23.65 -0.53 -23.18
N ILE A 204 -23.55 0.77 -23.42
CA ILE A 204 -24.69 1.59 -23.89
C ILE A 204 -25.12 1.19 -25.30
N THR A 205 -24.20 0.80 -26.17
CA THR A 205 -24.49 0.44 -27.55
C THR A 205 -24.91 -1.01 -27.74
N GLY A 206 -24.55 -1.88 -26.81
CA GLY A 206 -24.81 -3.32 -26.86
C GLY A 206 -26.09 -3.78 -26.16
N ASN A 207 -26.79 -2.87 -25.44
CA ASN A 207 -28.02 -3.18 -24.69
C ASN A 207 -29.24 -2.37 -25.21
#